data_a32330e6dd5b4d45cff94afc8bec7157
#
_entry.id   a32330e6dd5b4d45cff94afc8bec7157
#
_cell.length_a   1.000
_cell.length_b   1.000
_cell.length_c   1.000
_cell.angle_alpha   90.00
_cell.angle_beta   90.00
_cell.angle_gamma   90.00
#
_symmetry.space_group_name_H-M   'P 1'
#
loop_
_entity.id
_entity.type
_entity.pdbx_description
1 polymer ?
#
loop_
_entity_poly.entity_id
_entity_poly.type
_entity_poly.pdbx_seq_one_letter_code
_entity_poly.pdbx_strand_id
1 'polypeptide(L)'
;MASYIQTRDGQDVLRVSKNGTRYLIFDNMSFNAPTKQPVVKPKVDTKYEFKSGGKRKKVIAEADKTTPLGHFIPGDYSIDATKETKNGVFSGKLDFDFKATNSETVNVTEDFDEAHLNIKLKGASKLTDKSKKVIINDRTLSYSNSKEYGPYPKNKDITVSAEGSAKDKTFESETKTIKASKLKDNTTITLDFDSDEIDKYVAKKEKEENSLKNKLTQFFSGYSL
;
A
#
# COMPACT_ATOMS: atom_id res chain seq x y z
N MET A 1 19.85 31.79 32.74
CA MET A 1 19.85 32.16 31.32
C MET A 1 20.00 30.86 30.50
N ALA A 2 19.14 30.57 29.54
CA ALA A 2 19.28 29.40 28.69
C ALA A 2 20.07 29.81 27.44
N SER A 3 21.08 29.00 27.07
CA SER A 3 21.82 29.19 25.83
C SER A 3 21.50 28.04 24.87
N TYR A 4 21.51 28.33 23.58
CA TYR A 4 21.27 27.38 22.54
C TYR A 4 22.55 27.11 21.75
N ILE A 5 22.78 25.86 21.42
CA ILE A 5 23.79 25.47 20.44
C ILE A 5 23.03 25.33 19.13
N GLN A 6 23.34 26.18 18.15
CA GLN A 6 22.75 26.18 16.83
C GLN A 6 23.66 25.47 15.82
N THR A 7 23.06 24.83 14.81
CA THR A 7 23.80 24.38 13.64
C THR A 7 24.20 25.58 12.77
N ARG A 8 25.13 25.39 11.80
CA ARG A 8 25.50 26.40 10.80
C ARG A 8 24.31 27.03 10.08
N ASP A 9 23.19 26.31 9.99
CA ASP A 9 21.96 26.74 9.32
C ASP A 9 20.92 27.37 10.29
N GLY A 10 21.34 27.74 11.52
CA GLY A 10 20.50 28.45 12.48
C GLY A 10 19.44 27.63 13.20
N GLN A 11 19.49 26.29 13.10
CA GLN A 11 18.56 25.41 13.81
C GLN A 11 19.03 25.11 15.24
N ASP A 12 18.11 25.21 16.21
CA ASP A 12 18.37 24.86 17.60
C ASP A 12 18.49 23.34 17.75
N VAL A 13 19.72 22.86 17.97
CA VAL A 13 20.00 21.42 18.12
C VAL A 13 20.01 21.00 19.60
N LEU A 14 20.42 21.89 20.47
CA LEU A 14 20.56 21.60 21.88
C LEU A 14 20.30 22.85 22.72
N ARG A 15 19.41 22.72 23.68
CA ARG A 15 19.16 23.76 24.67
C ARG A 15 19.94 23.41 25.95
N VAL A 16 20.79 24.32 26.40
CA VAL A 16 21.50 24.22 27.65
C VAL A 16 20.92 25.20 28.65
N SER A 17 20.51 24.71 29.81
CA SER A 17 19.99 25.53 30.89
C SER A 17 20.70 25.21 32.20
N LYS A 18 20.98 26.27 32.97
CA LYS A 18 21.48 26.13 34.32
C LYS A 18 20.35 25.76 35.27
N ASN A 19 20.49 24.65 35.98
CA ASN A 19 19.46 24.08 36.84
C ASN A 19 19.95 24.00 38.30
N GLY A 20 20.30 25.19 38.86
CA GLY A 20 20.87 25.31 40.20
C GLY A 20 22.38 25.08 40.26
N THR A 21 22.89 24.93 41.46
CA THR A 21 24.30 24.64 41.74
C THR A 21 24.45 23.30 42.49
N ARG A 22 25.44 22.51 42.11
CA ARG A 22 25.80 21.25 42.79
C ARG A 22 27.05 21.51 43.63
N TYR A 23 27.03 21.08 44.89
CA TYR A 23 28.13 21.32 45.86
C TYR A 23 28.47 22.81 46.05
N LEU A 24 27.49 23.70 45.95
CA LEU A 24 27.63 25.17 46.18
C LEU A 24 28.50 25.93 45.16
N ILE A 25 29.30 25.30 44.35
CA ILE A 25 30.27 25.92 43.44
C ILE A 25 30.20 25.48 42.00
N PHE A 26 29.57 24.35 41.69
CA PHE A 26 29.46 23.89 40.32
C PHE A 26 28.02 24.09 39.77
N ASP A 27 27.94 24.71 38.60
CA ASP A 27 26.66 24.87 37.90
C ASP A 27 26.10 23.50 37.47
N ASN A 28 24.90 23.18 37.88
CA ASN A 28 24.18 22.01 37.38
C ASN A 28 23.59 22.37 36.05
N MET A 29 24.15 21.80 34.96
CA MET A 29 23.72 22.04 33.59
C MET A 29 22.72 20.99 33.15
N SER A 30 21.60 21.40 32.61
CA SER A 30 20.59 20.56 32.00
C SER A 30 20.63 20.73 30.47
N PHE A 31 20.66 19.62 29.75
CA PHE A 31 20.69 19.56 28.31
C PHE A 31 19.34 19.07 27.81
N ASN A 32 18.70 19.84 26.98
CA ASN A 32 17.43 19.49 26.36
C ASN A 32 17.53 19.67 24.85
N ALA A 33 17.38 18.59 24.11
CA ALA A 33 17.32 18.62 22.65
C ALA A 33 15.86 18.73 22.20
N PRO A 34 15.51 19.64 21.30
CA PRO A 34 14.21 19.63 20.67
C PRO A 34 14.02 18.29 19.93
N THR A 35 12.83 17.75 19.99
CA THR A 35 12.52 16.50 19.28
C THR A 35 11.58 16.76 18.13
N LYS A 36 11.75 16.02 17.05
CA LYS A 36 10.91 16.04 15.85
C LYS A 36 10.26 14.67 15.63
N GLN A 37 9.22 14.61 14.81
CA GLN A 37 8.46 13.39 14.57
C GLN A 37 8.61 12.93 13.11
N PRO A 38 9.32 11.82 12.84
CA PRO A 38 9.21 11.16 11.55
C PRO A 38 7.83 10.50 11.44
N VAL A 39 7.21 10.66 10.28
CA VAL A 39 5.85 10.16 10.01
C VAL A 39 5.83 9.23 8.81
N VAL A 40 5.00 8.19 8.89
CA VAL A 40 4.70 7.27 7.80
C VAL A 40 3.25 7.45 7.34
N LYS A 41 2.98 7.14 6.06
CA LYS A 41 1.62 7.11 5.50
C LYS A 41 1.48 5.89 4.59
N PRO A 42 1.29 4.68 5.18
CA PRO A 42 1.23 3.44 4.40
C PRO A 42 -0.05 3.36 3.57
N LYS A 43 0.00 2.62 2.46
CA LYS A 43 -1.16 2.36 1.57
C LYS A 43 -2.12 1.29 2.10
N VAL A 44 -1.66 0.48 3.07
CA VAL A 44 -2.43 -0.58 3.73
C VAL A 44 -2.17 -0.54 5.22
N ASP A 45 -3.08 -1.06 6.02
CA ASP A 45 -2.87 -1.19 7.47
C ASP A 45 -1.57 -1.93 7.72
N THR A 46 -0.69 -1.30 8.48
CA THR A 46 0.69 -1.71 8.65
C THR A 46 1.11 -1.59 10.11
N LYS A 47 1.85 -2.58 10.57
CA LYS A 47 2.53 -2.56 11.86
C LYS A 47 4.04 -2.51 11.62
N TYR A 48 4.67 -1.48 12.15
CA TYR A 48 6.13 -1.31 12.13
C TYR A 48 6.73 -1.74 13.46
N GLU A 49 7.82 -2.50 13.41
CA GLU A 49 8.64 -2.81 14.59
C GLU A 49 10.11 -2.40 14.30
N PHE A 50 10.70 -1.63 15.19
CA PHE A 50 12.07 -1.14 15.07
C PHE A 50 12.69 -0.88 16.45
N LYS A 51 14.00 -0.64 16.50
CA LYS A 51 14.69 -0.25 17.73
C LYS A 51 14.99 1.25 17.74
N SER A 52 14.69 1.92 18.83
CA SER A 52 15.05 3.33 19.06
C SER A 52 15.45 3.53 20.51
N GLY A 53 16.62 4.15 20.75
CA GLY A 53 17.17 4.35 22.09
C GLY A 53 17.39 3.02 22.85
N GLY A 54 17.78 1.95 22.16
CA GLY A 54 17.98 0.62 22.74
C GLY A 54 16.69 -0.16 23.05
N LYS A 55 15.51 0.43 22.85
CA LYS A 55 14.23 -0.20 23.13
C LYS A 55 13.50 -0.57 21.82
N ARG A 56 12.81 -1.73 21.83
CA ARG A 56 11.92 -2.12 20.72
C ARG A 56 10.64 -1.26 20.77
N LYS A 57 10.31 -0.67 19.66
CA LYS A 57 9.07 0.09 19.46
C LYS A 57 8.18 -0.64 18.45
N LYS A 58 6.86 -0.53 18.67
CA LYS A 58 5.81 -1.01 17.76
C LYS A 58 4.91 0.17 17.47
N VAL A 59 4.64 0.41 16.18
CA VAL A 59 3.73 1.45 15.70
C VAL A 59 2.72 0.82 14.76
N ILE A 60 1.44 1.05 15.02
CA ILE A 60 0.34 0.62 14.16
C ILE A 60 -0.10 1.85 13.37
N ALA A 61 -0.04 1.74 12.05
CA ALA A 61 -0.42 2.78 11.11
C ALA A 61 -1.57 2.28 10.23
N GLU A 62 -2.67 3.00 10.22
CA GLU A 62 -3.81 2.71 9.36
C GLU A 62 -3.55 3.19 7.93
N ALA A 63 -4.17 2.51 6.96
CA ALA A 63 -4.06 2.85 5.54
C ALA A 63 -4.41 4.33 5.29
N ASP A 64 -3.57 4.99 4.50
CA ASP A 64 -3.68 6.38 4.07
C ASP A 64 -3.70 7.44 5.21
N LYS A 65 -3.44 7.03 6.46
CA LYS A 65 -3.31 7.94 7.59
C LYS A 65 -1.85 8.24 7.93
N THR A 66 -1.56 9.51 8.18
CA THR A 66 -0.24 9.93 8.66
C THR A 66 -0.07 9.52 10.13
N THR A 67 0.96 8.73 10.41
CA THR A 67 1.22 8.16 11.73
C THR A 67 2.65 8.47 12.18
N PRO A 68 2.87 9.09 13.36
CA PRO A 68 4.21 9.37 13.86
C PRO A 68 4.87 8.09 14.40
N LEU A 69 6.17 7.93 14.12
CA LEU A 69 6.99 6.84 14.66
C LEU A 69 7.51 7.12 16.08
N GLY A 70 7.29 8.31 16.58
CA GLY A 70 7.73 8.78 17.89
C GLY A 70 8.58 10.04 17.80
N HIS A 71 9.25 10.38 18.90
CA HIS A 71 10.09 11.57 18.99
C HIS A 71 11.56 11.22 18.80
N PHE A 72 12.24 11.95 17.95
CA PHE A 72 13.66 11.80 17.63
C PHE A 72 14.38 13.14 17.74
N ILE A 73 15.63 13.11 18.21
CA ILE A 73 16.53 14.26 18.15
C ILE A 73 16.82 14.56 16.68
N PRO A 74 16.94 15.83 16.25
CA PRO A 74 17.34 16.15 14.88
C PRO A 74 18.63 15.45 14.46
N GLY A 75 18.60 14.80 13.29
CA GLY A 75 19.71 14.01 12.78
C GLY A 75 19.30 13.24 11.53
N ASP A 76 20.21 12.43 11.04
CA ASP A 76 20.08 11.55 9.89
C ASP A 76 19.95 10.11 10.40
N TYR A 77 18.89 9.42 9.97
CA TYR A 77 18.53 8.11 10.49
C TYR A 77 18.29 7.11 9.37
N SER A 78 18.89 5.92 9.54
CA SER A 78 18.60 4.71 8.77
C SER A 78 18.39 3.59 9.78
N ILE A 79 17.13 3.22 10.02
CA ILE A 79 16.75 2.33 11.11
C ILE A 79 16.25 1.01 10.53
N ASP A 80 16.91 -0.09 10.89
CA ASP A 80 16.42 -1.43 10.55
C ASP A 80 15.04 -1.66 11.19
N ALA A 81 14.10 -2.09 10.36
CA ALA A 81 12.71 -2.28 10.76
C ALA A 81 12.09 -3.53 10.13
N THR A 82 11.03 -4.00 10.73
CA THR A 82 10.09 -4.94 10.11
C THR A 82 8.75 -4.25 9.89
N LYS A 83 8.15 -4.53 8.75
CA LYS A 83 6.83 -4.07 8.33
C LYS A 83 5.92 -5.28 8.21
N GLU A 84 4.86 -5.33 8.99
CA GLU A 84 3.87 -6.40 8.97
C GLU A 84 2.55 -5.88 8.41
N THR A 85 2.02 -6.57 7.40
CA THR A 85 0.72 -6.30 6.79
C THR A 85 -0.08 -7.60 6.68
N LYS A 86 -1.32 -7.54 6.23
CA LYS A 86 -2.13 -8.75 5.93
C LYS A 86 -1.50 -9.68 4.88
N ASN A 87 -0.55 -9.19 4.07
CA ASN A 87 0.08 -9.95 2.99
C ASN A 87 1.43 -10.57 3.40
N GLY A 88 1.98 -10.20 4.55
CA GLY A 88 3.23 -10.75 5.06
C GLY A 88 4.01 -9.81 5.95
N VAL A 89 5.21 -10.28 6.30
CA VAL A 89 6.20 -9.53 7.07
C VAL A 89 7.39 -9.26 6.16
N PHE A 90 7.85 -8.02 6.16
CA PHE A 90 8.92 -7.51 5.31
C PHE A 90 10.03 -6.95 6.19
N SER A 91 11.28 -7.28 5.87
CA SER A 91 12.45 -6.67 6.47
C SER A 91 12.91 -5.50 5.62
N GLY A 92 13.43 -4.46 6.25
CA GLY A 92 13.89 -3.29 5.53
C GLY A 92 14.33 -2.17 6.46
N LYS A 93 14.24 -0.95 5.96
CA LYS A 93 14.70 0.24 6.67
C LYS A 93 13.67 1.36 6.64
N LEU A 94 13.77 2.21 7.64
CA LEU A 94 13.08 3.48 7.76
C LEU A 94 14.14 4.59 7.73
N ASP A 95 14.17 5.36 6.63
CA ASP A 95 15.15 6.42 6.41
C ASP A 95 14.48 7.79 6.54
N PHE A 96 15.05 8.69 7.33
CA PHE A 96 14.58 10.06 7.48
C PHE A 96 15.68 11.02 7.94
N ASP A 97 15.61 12.26 7.46
CA ASP A 97 16.56 13.31 7.77
C ASP A 97 15.84 14.60 8.17
N PHE A 98 16.26 15.19 9.27
CA PHE A 98 15.71 16.46 9.77
C PHE A 98 16.54 17.69 9.37
N LYS A 99 17.66 17.53 8.66
CA LYS A 99 18.59 18.64 8.36
C LYS A 99 18.00 19.72 7.46
N ALA A 100 17.09 19.32 6.56
CA ALA A 100 16.58 20.21 5.52
C ALA A 100 15.23 20.87 5.84
N THR A 101 14.69 20.73 7.05
CA THR A 101 13.33 21.21 7.34
C THR A 101 13.19 21.85 8.70
N ASN A 102 12.53 23.01 8.72
CA ASN A 102 12.05 23.65 9.96
C ASN A 102 10.76 23.02 10.50
N SER A 103 10.17 22.06 9.76
CA SER A 103 8.97 21.36 10.18
C SER A 103 9.22 20.50 11.43
N GLU A 104 8.22 20.37 12.27
CA GLU A 104 8.21 19.45 13.41
C GLU A 104 8.09 18.00 12.94
N THR A 105 7.63 17.78 11.70
CA THR A 105 7.49 16.44 11.11
C THR A 105 8.31 16.30 9.85
N VAL A 106 8.76 15.07 9.55
CA VAL A 106 9.43 14.68 8.30
C VAL A 106 8.83 13.37 7.81
N ASN A 107 8.66 13.25 6.49
CA ASN A 107 8.23 11.99 5.88
C ASN A 107 9.37 10.97 5.92
N VAL A 108 9.04 9.76 6.31
CA VAL A 108 9.95 8.61 6.28
C VAL A 108 9.96 8.03 4.87
N THR A 109 11.16 7.74 4.36
CA THR A 109 11.34 6.89 3.18
C THR A 109 11.40 5.44 3.65
N GLU A 110 10.52 4.61 3.11
CA GLU A 110 10.44 3.19 3.41
C GLU A 110 11.22 2.40 2.36
N ASP A 111 12.20 1.58 2.78
CA ASP A 111 12.94 0.65 1.92
C ASP A 111 12.80 -0.78 2.46
N PHE A 112 11.76 -1.46 2.03
CA PHE A 112 11.44 -2.84 2.42
C PHE A 112 11.55 -3.81 1.26
N ASP A 113 11.85 -5.08 1.57
CA ASP A 113 11.87 -6.19 0.61
C ASP A 113 10.46 -6.59 0.17
N GLU A 114 9.76 -5.66 -0.44
CA GLU A 114 8.38 -5.79 -0.90
C GLU A 114 8.23 -5.45 -2.38
N ALA A 115 7.22 -6.03 -3.02
CA ALA A 115 6.86 -5.76 -4.39
C ALA A 115 5.38 -5.43 -4.52
N HIS A 116 5.07 -4.51 -5.42
CA HIS A 116 3.73 -4.16 -5.82
C HIS A 116 3.47 -4.62 -7.26
N LEU A 117 2.23 -4.96 -7.56
CA LEU A 117 1.81 -5.49 -8.84
C LEU A 117 0.80 -4.55 -9.51
N ASN A 118 1.00 -4.32 -10.79
CA ASN A 118 0.02 -3.69 -11.67
C ASN A 118 -0.61 -4.77 -12.55
N ILE A 119 -1.93 -4.94 -12.50
CA ILE A 119 -2.62 -5.99 -13.24
C ILE A 119 -3.41 -5.37 -14.38
N LYS A 120 -3.23 -5.92 -15.58
CA LYS A 120 -3.98 -5.58 -16.79
C LYS A 120 -4.78 -6.79 -17.24
N LEU A 121 -6.04 -6.59 -17.62
CA LEU A 121 -6.90 -7.62 -18.17
C LEU A 121 -7.00 -7.41 -19.68
N LYS A 122 -6.77 -8.48 -20.46
CA LYS A 122 -6.95 -8.52 -21.91
C LYS A 122 -8.08 -9.49 -22.25
N GLY A 123 -8.86 -9.19 -23.29
CA GLY A 123 -10.01 -10.00 -23.67
C GLY A 123 -11.24 -9.84 -22.75
N ALA A 124 -11.22 -8.94 -21.77
CA ALA A 124 -12.26 -8.77 -20.74
C ALA A 124 -13.30 -7.69 -21.05
N SER A 125 -13.39 -7.19 -22.29
CA SER A 125 -14.24 -6.03 -22.66
C SER A 125 -15.74 -6.26 -22.48
N LYS A 126 -16.20 -7.49 -22.68
CA LYS A 126 -17.62 -7.89 -22.52
C LYS A 126 -17.99 -8.31 -21.10
N LEU A 127 -17.00 -8.40 -20.19
CA LEU A 127 -17.26 -8.71 -18.80
C LEU A 127 -17.75 -7.45 -18.06
N THR A 128 -18.72 -7.63 -17.17
CA THR A 128 -19.26 -6.56 -16.33
C THR A 128 -18.18 -6.01 -15.39
N ASP A 129 -17.94 -4.71 -15.41
CA ASP A 129 -16.83 -4.10 -14.63
C ASP A 129 -16.89 -4.41 -13.15
N LYS A 130 -18.08 -4.34 -12.54
CA LYS A 130 -18.26 -4.64 -11.11
C LYS A 130 -18.02 -6.10 -10.74
N SER A 131 -18.07 -7.02 -11.72
CA SER A 131 -17.82 -8.45 -11.50
C SER A 131 -16.36 -8.83 -11.60
N LYS A 132 -15.53 -7.96 -12.19
CA LYS A 132 -14.11 -8.24 -12.40
C LYS A 132 -13.36 -8.29 -11.07
N LYS A 133 -12.67 -9.38 -10.84
CA LYS A 133 -11.85 -9.61 -9.65
C LYS A 133 -10.50 -10.18 -10.05
N VAL A 134 -9.51 -9.97 -9.21
CA VAL A 134 -8.20 -10.61 -9.30
C VAL A 134 -7.98 -11.52 -8.11
N ILE A 135 -7.36 -12.65 -8.36
CA ILE A 135 -7.02 -13.65 -7.34
C ILE A 135 -5.50 -13.70 -7.25
N ILE A 136 -4.96 -13.30 -6.09
CA ILE A 136 -3.52 -13.25 -5.85
C ILE A 136 -3.23 -14.10 -4.62
N ASN A 137 -2.46 -15.18 -4.77
CA ASN A 137 -2.16 -16.14 -3.71
C ASN A 137 -3.44 -16.53 -2.94
N ASP A 138 -4.45 -17.02 -3.63
CA ASP A 138 -5.75 -17.47 -3.09
C ASP A 138 -6.62 -16.36 -2.45
N ARG A 139 -6.24 -15.10 -2.59
CA ARG A 139 -7.05 -13.97 -2.15
C ARG A 139 -7.74 -13.29 -3.30
N THR A 140 -9.05 -13.21 -3.22
CA THR A 140 -9.89 -12.51 -4.21
C THR A 140 -10.02 -11.03 -3.84
N LEU A 141 -9.71 -10.16 -4.79
CA LEU A 141 -9.73 -8.71 -4.66
C LEU A 141 -10.51 -8.10 -5.82
N SER A 142 -11.20 -6.99 -5.58
CA SER A 142 -11.85 -6.24 -6.66
C SER A 142 -10.80 -5.71 -7.64
N TYR A 143 -11.05 -5.87 -8.94
CA TYR A 143 -10.20 -5.34 -9.99
C TYR A 143 -10.44 -3.85 -10.21
N SER A 144 -9.36 -3.12 -10.40
CA SER A 144 -9.35 -1.76 -10.94
C SER A 144 -8.07 -1.57 -11.75
N ASN A 145 -8.18 -0.98 -12.93
CA ASN A 145 -7.04 -0.79 -13.85
C ASN A 145 -5.94 0.14 -13.31
N SER A 146 -6.31 1.04 -12.40
CA SER A 146 -5.38 2.00 -11.77
C SER A 146 -4.90 1.57 -10.38
N LYS A 147 -5.30 0.38 -9.92
CA LYS A 147 -4.98 -0.10 -8.58
C LYS A 147 -3.67 -0.84 -8.55
N GLU A 148 -2.80 -0.41 -7.66
CA GLU A 148 -1.61 -1.13 -7.26
C GLU A 148 -1.98 -2.19 -6.22
N TYR A 149 -1.55 -3.44 -6.42
CA TYR A 149 -1.82 -4.58 -5.55
C TYR A 149 -0.56 -4.94 -4.78
N GLY A 150 -0.64 -5.01 -3.47
CA GLY A 150 0.50 -5.32 -2.62
C GLY A 150 0.36 -4.74 -1.21
N PRO A 151 1.47 -4.67 -0.47
CA PRO A 151 2.79 -5.25 -0.81
C PRO A 151 2.82 -6.78 -0.74
N TYR A 152 3.72 -7.40 -1.51
CA TYR A 152 4.00 -8.85 -1.50
C TYR A 152 5.49 -9.11 -1.27
N PRO A 153 5.86 -10.22 -0.56
CA PRO A 153 7.27 -10.56 -0.33
C PRO A 153 8.00 -10.88 -1.64
N LYS A 154 9.15 -10.23 -1.88
CA LYS A 154 10.00 -10.49 -3.06
C LYS A 154 10.65 -11.89 -3.08
N ASN A 155 10.70 -12.55 -1.93
CA ASN A 155 11.33 -13.86 -1.77
C ASN A 155 10.38 -15.07 -1.96
N LYS A 156 9.14 -14.83 -2.41
CA LYS A 156 8.13 -15.88 -2.65
C LYS A 156 7.55 -15.75 -4.04
N ASP A 157 7.26 -16.91 -4.64
CA ASP A 157 6.50 -16.97 -5.89
C ASP A 157 5.08 -16.44 -5.65
N ILE A 158 4.53 -15.76 -6.64
CA ILE A 158 3.17 -15.20 -6.60
C ILE A 158 2.37 -15.82 -7.73
N THR A 159 1.18 -16.34 -7.41
CA THR A 159 0.20 -16.78 -8.41
C THR A 159 -0.87 -15.70 -8.60
N VAL A 160 -1.22 -15.43 -9.85
CA VAL A 160 -2.20 -14.41 -10.20
C VAL A 160 -3.14 -14.92 -11.28
N SER A 161 -4.43 -14.79 -11.06
CA SER A 161 -5.49 -15.01 -12.05
C SER A 161 -6.59 -13.96 -11.89
N ALA A 162 -7.55 -13.95 -12.80
CA ALA A 162 -8.69 -13.05 -12.72
C ALA A 162 -9.98 -13.79 -13.08
N GLU A 163 -11.09 -13.32 -12.55
CA GLU A 163 -12.44 -13.75 -12.90
C GLU A 163 -13.31 -12.54 -13.22
N GLY A 164 -14.38 -12.78 -14.01
CA GLY A 164 -15.38 -11.78 -14.28
C GLY A 164 -16.59 -12.39 -14.96
N SER A 165 -17.76 -11.76 -14.84
CA SER A 165 -19.02 -12.31 -15.35
C SER A 165 -19.54 -11.53 -16.56
N ALA A 166 -20.08 -12.24 -17.52
CA ALA A 166 -20.90 -11.70 -18.59
C ALA A 166 -22.25 -12.41 -18.59
N LYS A 167 -23.34 -11.65 -18.56
CA LYS A 167 -24.70 -12.18 -18.36
C LYS A 167 -24.76 -13.01 -17.08
N ASP A 168 -25.06 -14.29 -17.17
CA ASP A 168 -25.22 -15.27 -16.08
C ASP A 168 -24.06 -16.26 -15.95
N LYS A 169 -22.92 -16.04 -16.66
CA LYS A 169 -21.73 -16.90 -16.62
C LYS A 169 -20.50 -16.16 -16.14
N THR A 170 -19.71 -16.83 -15.29
CA THR A 170 -18.38 -16.37 -14.89
C THR A 170 -17.33 -16.99 -15.79
N PHE A 171 -16.35 -16.18 -16.17
CA PHE A 171 -15.20 -16.54 -16.98
C PHE A 171 -13.93 -16.30 -16.16
N GLU A 172 -12.92 -17.10 -16.38
CA GLU A 172 -11.63 -17.03 -15.71
C GLU A 172 -10.52 -16.74 -16.74
N SER A 173 -9.51 -16.01 -16.29
CA SER A 173 -8.28 -15.85 -17.08
C SER A 173 -7.37 -17.05 -16.91
N GLU A 174 -6.31 -17.09 -17.72
CA GLU A 174 -5.17 -17.96 -17.41
C GLU A 174 -4.57 -17.60 -16.03
N THR A 175 -4.00 -18.59 -15.35
CA THR A 175 -3.22 -18.37 -14.12
C THR A 175 -1.76 -18.17 -14.46
N LYS A 176 -1.16 -17.08 -13.99
CA LYS A 176 0.29 -16.81 -14.12
C LYS A 176 1.01 -16.97 -12.79
N THR A 177 2.14 -17.66 -12.82
CA THR A 177 3.05 -17.73 -11.67
C THR A 177 4.27 -16.87 -11.93
N ILE A 178 4.49 -15.88 -11.10
CA ILE A 178 5.67 -15.02 -11.12
C ILE A 178 6.66 -15.56 -10.09
N LYS A 179 7.82 -16.00 -10.59
CA LYS A 179 8.89 -16.49 -9.73
C LYS A 179 9.50 -15.37 -8.92
N ALA A 180 9.85 -15.64 -7.66
CA ALA A 180 10.51 -14.70 -6.75
C ALA A 180 11.69 -13.96 -7.40
N SER A 181 12.52 -14.68 -8.17
CA SER A 181 13.68 -14.10 -8.88
C SER A 181 13.33 -13.06 -9.96
N LYS A 182 12.09 -13.05 -10.43
CA LYS A 182 11.57 -12.09 -11.45
C LYS A 182 10.68 -11.03 -10.86
N LEU A 183 10.35 -11.14 -9.58
CA LEU A 183 9.46 -10.21 -8.90
C LEU A 183 10.21 -8.92 -8.54
N LYS A 184 9.83 -7.83 -9.20
CA LYS A 184 10.33 -6.47 -8.92
C LYS A 184 9.18 -5.61 -8.45
N ASP A 185 9.50 -4.51 -7.79
CA ASP A 185 8.49 -3.52 -7.49
C ASP A 185 7.85 -2.98 -8.77
N ASN A 186 6.54 -2.71 -8.73
CA ASN A 186 5.74 -2.25 -9.88
C ASN A 186 5.72 -3.22 -11.08
N THR A 187 5.85 -4.54 -10.81
CA THR A 187 5.74 -5.56 -11.86
C THR A 187 4.35 -5.52 -12.51
N THR A 188 4.31 -5.32 -13.83
CA THR A 188 3.05 -5.36 -14.59
C THR A 188 2.76 -6.78 -15.08
N ILE A 189 1.57 -7.29 -14.78
CA ILE A 189 1.09 -8.62 -15.16
C ILE A 189 -0.15 -8.43 -16.05
N THR A 190 -0.11 -8.97 -17.26
CA THR A 190 -1.28 -9.03 -18.14
C THR A 190 -1.90 -10.42 -18.02
N LEU A 191 -3.19 -10.47 -17.70
CA LEU A 191 -3.99 -11.69 -17.62
C LEU A 191 -4.93 -11.73 -18.83
N ASP A 192 -4.87 -12.83 -19.58
CA ASP A 192 -5.62 -12.99 -20.81
C ASP A 192 -6.88 -13.83 -20.55
N PHE A 193 -8.03 -13.33 -20.98
CA PHE A 193 -9.29 -14.08 -21.08
C PHE A 193 -9.48 -14.58 -22.50
N ASP A 194 -10.15 -15.70 -22.65
CA ASP A 194 -10.60 -16.19 -23.97
C ASP A 194 -11.75 -15.28 -24.46
N SER A 195 -11.38 -14.26 -25.23
CA SER A 195 -12.35 -13.30 -25.78
C SER A 195 -13.35 -13.97 -26.73
N ASP A 196 -12.93 -15.01 -27.46
CA ASP A 196 -13.79 -15.69 -28.43
C ASP A 196 -14.86 -16.52 -27.74
N GLU A 197 -14.53 -17.16 -26.61
CA GLU A 197 -15.49 -17.87 -25.78
C GLU A 197 -16.53 -16.87 -25.20
N ILE A 198 -16.05 -15.76 -24.66
CA ILE A 198 -16.91 -14.72 -24.07
C ILE A 198 -17.85 -14.14 -25.14
N ASP A 199 -17.33 -13.78 -26.31
CA ASP A 199 -18.10 -13.17 -27.40
C ASP A 199 -19.17 -14.13 -27.93
N LYS A 200 -18.82 -15.41 -28.14
CA LYS A 200 -19.80 -16.45 -28.55
C LYS A 200 -20.91 -16.62 -27.52
N TYR A 201 -20.56 -16.63 -26.23
CA TYR A 201 -21.55 -16.78 -25.17
C TYR A 201 -22.50 -15.57 -25.10
N VAL A 202 -21.97 -14.36 -25.11
CA VAL A 202 -22.75 -13.12 -25.07
C VAL A 202 -23.68 -13.05 -26.28
N ALA A 203 -23.18 -13.31 -27.50
CA ALA A 203 -23.97 -13.29 -28.71
C ALA A 203 -25.10 -14.34 -28.70
N LYS A 204 -24.87 -15.54 -28.15
CA LYS A 204 -25.91 -16.56 -27.96
C LYS A 204 -27.01 -16.07 -27.03
N LYS A 205 -26.63 -15.50 -25.87
CA LYS A 205 -27.61 -14.99 -24.89
C LYS A 205 -28.42 -13.83 -25.42
N GLU A 206 -27.82 -12.90 -26.16
CA GLU A 206 -28.52 -11.80 -26.79
C GLU A 206 -29.56 -12.29 -27.82
N LYS A 207 -29.23 -13.32 -28.58
CA LYS A 207 -30.23 -13.95 -29.52
C LYS A 207 -31.40 -14.59 -28.77
N GLU A 208 -31.13 -15.31 -27.68
CA GLU A 208 -32.16 -15.92 -26.82
C GLU A 208 -33.08 -14.85 -26.21
N GLU A 209 -32.50 -13.78 -25.64
CA GLU A 209 -33.22 -12.65 -25.05
C GLU A 209 -34.10 -11.94 -26.09
N ASN A 210 -33.58 -11.67 -27.28
CA ASN A 210 -34.33 -11.04 -28.36
C ASN A 210 -35.47 -11.93 -28.88
N SER A 211 -35.24 -13.24 -29.02
CA SER A 211 -36.28 -14.19 -29.40
C SER A 211 -37.42 -14.22 -28.37
N LEU A 212 -37.06 -14.26 -27.07
CA LEU A 212 -38.06 -14.25 -26.00
C LEU A 212 -38.86 -12.93 -25.98
N LYS A 213 -38.18 -11.80 -26.15
CA LYS A 213 -38.80 -10.46 -26.23
C LYS A 213 -39.80 -10.38 -27.40
N ASN A 214 -39.42 -10.88 -28.59
CA ASN A 214 -40.28 -10.89 -29.75
C ASN A 214 -41.54 -11.76 -29.54
N LYS A 215 -41.36 -12.96 -28.95
CA LYS A 215 -42.52 -13.83 -28.61
C LYS A 215 -43.48 -13.15 -27.63
N LEU A 216 -42.94 -12.48 -26.61
CA LEU A 216 -43.73 -11.76 -25.61
C LEU A 216 -44.48 -10.58 -26.24
N THR A 217 -43.83 -9.81 -27.11
CA THR A 217 -44.46 -8.70 -27.85
C THR A 217 -45.59 -9.19 -28.73
N GLN A 218 -45.42 -10.31 -29.48
CA GLN A 218 -46.46 -10.93 -30.28
C GLN A 218 -47.64 -11.40 -29.42
N PHE A 219 -47.36 -12.00 -28.28
CA PHE A 219 -48.42 -12.44 -27.36
C PHE A 219 -49.28 -11.26 -26.90
N PHE A 220 -48.69 -10.16 -26.45
CA PHE A 220 -49.44 -8.99 -25.99
C PHE A 220 -50.15 -8.22 -27.13
N SER A 221 -49.58 -8.15 -28.33
CA SER A 221 -50.22 -7.50 -29.47
C SER A 221 -51.45 -8.25 -29.95
N GLY A 222 -51.55 -9.57 -29.73
CA GLY A 222 -52.73 -10.37 -30.04
C GLY A 222 -53.92 -10.19 -29.08
N TYR A 223 -53.72 -9.53 -27.93
CA TYR A 223 -54.74 -9.23 -26.93
C TYR A 223 -55.21 -7.77 -26.92
N SER A 224 -54.71 -6.92 -27.83
CA SER A 224 -55.26 -5.56 -28.02
C SER A 224 -56.49 -5.65 -28.89
N LEU A 225 -57.65 -5.74 -28.23
CA LEU A 225 -58.98 -5.51 -28.83
C LEU A 225 -59.28 -4.01 -28.82
#